data_c1870f51ab2095af8b82f1fed3ba403a
#
_entry.id   c1870f51ab2095af8b82f1fed3ba403a
#
_cell.length_a   1.000
_cell.length_b   1.000
_cell.length_c   1.000
_cell.angle_alpha   90.00
_cell.angle_beta   90.00
_cell.angle_gamma   90.00
#
_symmetry.space_group_name_H-M   'P 1'
#
loop_
_entity.id
_entity.type
_entity.pdbx_description
1 polymer ?
#
loop_
_entity_poly.entity_id
_entity_poly.type
_entity_poly.pdbx_seq_one_letter_code
_entity_poly.pdbx_strand_id
1 'polypeptide(L)'
;SQTIRQQSNFSNFPECIVVGIYIIGKERYKEMDRTYSENGIKFKNYIFDEVIPFVDKNYSTSSFKAIFGHSDGAEYNHYLMFETNNPFDAFMNISENLSDLYNENIEPIRNKFIAFLNRNKKPIKYFIASAKYDHDDFRYRSGLEIEKIFQNNQNNTIDFKHNVYKSWHNDLVGYSVLDALKFIFSDYQDYSLFENCFTDNKFNYASAKQKFIQQNEKYIQPYIENENSSAVVFRIIDTSKKVDLLNQMLEFEDPEFEIF
;
A
#
# COMPACT_ATOMS: atom_id res chain seq x y z
N SER A 1 -0.48 -12.38 8.59
CA SER A 1 -0.19 -13.58 9.01
C SER A 1 1.23 -14.11 8.80
N GLN A 2 1.45 -15.41 8.61
CA GLN A 2 2.79 -16.02 8.57
C GLN A 2 3.70 -15.42 7.49
N THR A 3 3.17 -15.12 6.29
CA THR A 3 3.92 -14.49 5.19
C THR A 3 4.44 -13.10 5.57
N ILE A 4 3.61 -12.26 6.17
CA ILE A 4 4.01 -10.92 6.59
C ILE A 4 5.08 -11.00 7.68
N ARG A 5 4.90 -11.87 8.68
CA ARG A 5 5.89 -12.06 9.76
C ARG A 5 7.24 -12.58 9.25
N GLN A 6 7.25 -13.48 8.26
CA GLN A 6 8.50 -13.92 7.64
C GLN A 6 9.18 -12.81 6.85
N GLN A 7 8.39 -11.99 6.15
CA GLN A 7 8.93 -10.89 5.35
C GLN A 7 9.46 -9.74 6.20
N SER A 8 8.82 -9.40 7.32
CA SER A 8 9.31 -8.35 8.22
C SER A 8 10.69 -8.67 8.82
N ASN A 9 11.02 -9.96 8.99
CA ASN A 9 12.32 -10.36 9.54
C ASN A 9 13.46 -10.41 8.51
N PHE A 10 13.17 -10.51 7.21
CA PHE A 10 14.17 -10.75 6.17
C PHE A 10 14.02 -9.88 4.92
N SER A 11 13.08 -8.96 4.91
CA SER A 11 12.77 -8.09 3.76
C SER A 11 12.38 -6.70 4.24
N ASN A 12 12.39 -5.73 3.31
CA ASN A 12 11.97 -4.35 3.56
C ASN A 12 10.45 -4.22 3.72
N PHE A 13 9.90 -4.84 4.78
CA PHE A 13 8.50 -4.66 5.17
C PHE A 13 8.44 -4.26 6.64
N PRO A 14 7.61 -3.26 6.99
CA PRO A 14 7.37 -2.93 8.38
C PRO A 14 6.64 -4.08 9.09
N GLU A 15 6.78 -4.15 10.40
CA GLU A 15 5.88 -4.99 11.20
C GLU A 15 4.44 -4.54 11.01
N CYS A 16 3.53 -5.47 10.80
CA CYS A 16 2.13 -5.19 10.49
C CYS A 16 1.18 -5.92 11.43
N ILE A 17 0.18 -5.20 11.91
CA ILE A 17 -1.00 -5.80 12.54
C ILE A 17 -1.99 -6.16 11.43
N VAL A 18 -2.34 -7.44 11.34
CA VAL A 18 -3.32 -7.93 10.36
C VAL A 18 -4.65 -8.15 11.06
N VAL A 19 -5.65 -7.39 10.64
CA VAL A 19 -7.02 -7.48 11.13
C VAL A 19 -7.88 -8.21 10.10
N GLY A 20 -8.38 -9.37 10.44
CA GLY A 20 -9.34 -10.11 9.63
C GLY A 20 -10.76 -9.84 10.10
N ILE A 21 -11.61 -9.32 9.21
CA ILE A 21 -13.03 -9.16 9.48
C ILE A 21 -13.74 -10.42 8.98
N TYR A 22 -14.25 -11.21 9.91
CA TYR A 22 -14.91 -12.47 9.59
C TYR A 22 -16.41 -12.28 9.49
N ILE A 23 -16.95 -12.45 8.30
CA ILE A 23 -18.39 -12.37 8.02
C ILE A 23 -18.93 -13.78 7.86
N ILE A 24 -19.89 -14.18 8.69
CA ILE A 24 -20.37 -15.57 8.78
C ILE A 24 -21.46 -15.84 7.75
N GLY A 25 -21.30 -16.91 6.97
CA GLY A 25 -22.35 -17.54 6.20
C GLY A 25 -22.88 -16.74 4.99
N LYS A 26 -24.17 -16.96 4.66
CA LYS A 26 -24.85 -16.31 3.52
C LYS A 26 -25.07 -14.81 3.72
N GLU A 27 -24.95 -14.32 4.93
CA GLU A 27 -25.05 -12.88 5.26
C GLU A 27 -23.91 -12.07 4.65
N ARG A 28 -22.77 -12.71 4.35
CA ARG A 28 -21.63 -12.09 3.66
C ARG A 28 -22.04 -11.32 2.40
N TYR A 29 -22.92 -11.91 1.60
CA TYR A 29 -23.38 -11.26 0.38
C TYR A 29 -24.36 -10.12 0.63
N LYS A 30 -25.04 -10.11 1.75
CA LYS A 30 -25.93 -9.02 2.13
C LYS A 30 -25.19 -7.84 2.73
N GLU A 31 -24.16 -8.09 3.52
CA GLU A 31 -23.39 -7.05 4.23
C GLU A 31 -22.43 -6.32 3.29
N MET A 32 -21.80 -7.03 2.34
CA MET A 32 -21.02 -6.42 1.26
C MET A 32 -21.89 -6.14 0.04
N ASP A 33 -23.25 -6.29 0.15
CA ASP A 33 -24.14 -6.19 -0.99
C ASP A 33 -24.05 -4.79 -1.58
N ARG A 34 -23.12 -4.74 -2.48
CA ARG A 34 -22.92 -3.73 -3.51
C ARG A 34 -23.10 -2.31 -3.00
N THR A 35 -22.09 -1.95 -2.36
CA THR A 35 -21.49 -0.63 -2.20
C THR A 35 -22.36 0.49 -1.67
N TYR A 36 -23.60 0.63 -2.14
CA TYR A 36 -24.47 1.75 -1.74
C TYR A 36 -25.78 1.27 -1.11
N SER A 37 -25.88 -0.02 -0.83
CA SER A 37 -26.99 -0.58 -0.07
C SER A 37 -26.91 -0.12 1.39
N GLU A 38 -28.02 -0.18 2.10
CA GLU A 38 -28.05 0.13 3.54
C GLU A 38 -27.06 -0.72 4.33
N ASN A 39 -26.91 -2.00 3.97
CA ASN A 39 -25.98 -2.90 4.62
C ASN A 39 -24.50 -2.56 4.28
N GLY A 40 -24.20 -2.23 3.03
CA GLY A 40 -22.88 -1.77 2.64
C GLY A 40 -22.46 -0.50 3.40
N ILE A 41 -23.36 0.44 3.57
CA ILE A 41 -23.11 1.65 4.38
C ILE A 41 -22.87 1.29 5.85
N LYS A 42 -23.66 0.40 6.44
CA LYS A 42 -23.46 -0.07 7.82
C LYS A 42 -22.12 -0.76 7.98
N PHE A 43 -21.74 -1.60 7.02
CA PHE A 43 -20.45 -2.30 7.06
C PHE A 43 -19.26 -1.34 6.92
N LYS A 44 -19.34 -0.33 6.06
CA LYS A 44 -18.36 0.76 6.01
C LYS A 44 -18.23 1.47 7.36
N ASN A 45 -19.35 1.87 7.94
CA ASN A 45 -19.34 2.57 9.23
C ASN A 45 -18.76 1.68 10.34
N TYR A 46 -19.07 0.39 10.35
CA TYR A 46 -18.45 -0.57 11.26
C TYR A 46 -16.92 -0.59 11.11
N ILE A 47 -16.40 -0.62 9.87
CA ILE A 47 -14.96 -0.58 9.64
C ILE A 47 -14.35 0.75 10.14
N PHE A 48 -14.94 1.88 9.76
CA PHE A 48 -14.38 3.20 10.00
C PHE A 48 -14.54 3.65 11.46
N ASP A 49 -15.71 3.40 12.06
CA ASP A 49 -16.10 3.98 13.32
C ASP A 49 -15.90 3.03 14.51
N GLU A 50 -15.76 1.72 14.25
CA GLU A 50 -15.59 0.71 15.30
C GLU A 50 -14.28 -0.06 15.19
N VAL A 51 -14.02 -0.74 14.06
CA VAL A 51 -12.85 -1.61 13.92
C VAL A 51 -11.55 -0.82 13.98
N ILE A 52 -11.40 0.21 13.16
CA ILE A 52 -10.18 1.03 13.14
C ILE A 52 -9.92 1.69 14.49
N PRO A 53 -10.88 2.40 15.12
CA PRO A 53 -10.65 2.97 16.44
C PRO A 53 -10.36 1.95 17.54
N PHE A 54 -10.99 0.76 17.47
CA PHE A 54 -10.69 -0.32 18.41
C PHE A 54 -9.23 -0.78 18.29
N VAL A 55 -8.75 -0.98 17.07
CA VAL A 55 -7.35 -1.41 16.82
C VAL A 55 -6.38 -0.31 17.26
N ASP A 56 -6.61 0.93 16.85
CA ASP A 56 -5.76 2.06 17.21
C ASP A 56 -5.70 2.31 18.73
N LYS A 57 -6.78 2.02 19.46
CA LYS A 57 -6.83 2.17 20.92
C LYS A 57 -6.11 1.06 21.66
N ASN A 58 -6.16 -0.17 21.15
CA ASN A 58 -5.72 -1.35 21.90
C ASN A 58 -4.33 -1.86 21.49
N TYR A 59 -3.81 -1.38 20.37
CA TYR A 59 -2.53 -1.78 19.82
C TYR A 59 -1.68 -0.57 19.45
N SER A 60 -0.37 -0.76 19.46
CA SER A 60 0.58 0.25 18.99
C SER A 60 0.55 0.28 17.46
N THR A 61 -0.19 1.21 16.88
CA THR A 61 -0.34 1.36 15.42
C THR A 61 0.36 2.60 14.91
N SER A 62 0.83 2.54 13.67
CA SER A 62 1.22 3.73 12.91
C SER A 62 0.01 4.40 12.25
N SER A 63 0.21 5.57 11.65
CA SER A 63 -0.84 6.22 10.88
C SER A 63 -1.18 5.50 9.58
N PHE A 64 -0.25 4.70 9.03
CA PHE A 64 -0.42 4.02 7.75
C PHE A 64 -1.40 2.85 7.85
N LYS A 65 -2.41 2.88 7.01
CA LYS A 65 -3.45 1.83 6.95
C LYS A 65 -3.60 1.33 5.52
N ALA A 66 -3.54 0.01 5.38
CA ALA A 66 -3.77 -0.66 4.09
C ALA A 66 -4.98 -1.60 4.18
N ILE A 67 -5.70 -1.74 3.08
CA ILE A 67 -6.80 -2.68 2.97
C ILE A 67 -6.55 -3.67 1.82
N PHE A 68 -6.88 -4.93 2.09
CA PHE A 68 -6.80 -6.01 1.12
C PHE A 68 -8.20 -6.53 0.80
N GLY A 69 -8.48 -6.72 -0.48
CA GLY A 69 -9.70 -7.36 -0.94
C GLY A 69 -9.45 -8.32 -2.11
N HIS A 70 -10.17 -9.43 -2.12
CA HIS A 70 -10.19 -10.37 -3.22
C HIS A 70 -11.64 -10.53 -3.72
N SER A 71 -11.83 -10.56 -5.04
CA SER A 71 -13.14 -10.74 -5.65
C SER A 71 -14.11 -9.63 -5.21
N ASP A 72 -15.26 -9.98 -4.63
CA ASP A 72 -16.24 -9.01 -4.12
C ASP A 72 -15.64 -8.07 -3.04
N GLY A 73 -14.65 -8.55 -2.29
CA GLY A 73 -13.92 -7.70 -1.36
C GLY A 73 -13.09 -6.62 -2.04
N ALA A 74 -12.53 -6.92 -3.23
CA ALA A 74 -11.81 -5.92 -4.02
C ALA A 74 -12.77 -4.87 -4.62
N GLU A 75 -13.95 -5.30 -5.06
CA GLU A 75 -15.02 -4.39 -5.50
C GLU A 75 -15.47 -3.47 -4.35
N TYR A 76 -15.65 -4.01 -3.15
CA TYR A 76 -16.01 -3.23 -1.98
C TYR A 76 -14.94 -2.22 -1.59
N ASN A 77 -13.65 -2.54 -1.76
CA ASN A 77 -12.56 -1.61 -1.50
C ASN A 77 -12.64 -0.35 -2.37
N HIS A 78 -13.13 -0.42 -3.61
CA HIS A 78 -13.37 0.78 -4.42
C HIS A 78 -14.37 1.72 -3.76
N TYR A 79 -15.44 1.17 -3.21
CA TYR A 79 -16.42 1.94 -2.48
C TYR A 79 -15.78 2.70 -1.31
N LEU A 80 -14.95 2.02 -0.52
CA LEU A 80 -14.25 2.65 0.58
C LEU A 80 -13.24 3.71 0.10
N MET A 81 -12.56 3.44 -1.03
CA MET A 81 -11.59 4.37 -1.61
C MET A 81 -12.22 5.68 -2.08
N PHE A 82 -13.45 5.63 -2.58
CA PHE A 82 -14.17 6.81 -3.07
C PHE A 82 -14.76 7.68 -1.96
N GLU A 83 -14.76 7.24 -0.73
CA GLU A 83 -15.20 8.05 0.40
C GLU A 83 -14.26 9.22 0.67
N THR A 84 -14.80 10.38 0.99
CA THR A 84 -14.00 11.59 1.26
C THR A 84 -13.20 11.50 2.54
N ASN A 85 -13.68 10.74 3.51
CA ASN A 85 -13.04 10.46 4.81
C ASN A 85 -12.34 9.09 4.84
N ASN A 86 -12.00 8.54 3.68
CA ASN A 86 -11.28 7.28 3.57
C ASN A 86 -10.01 7.27 4.43
N PRO A 87 -9.91 6.34 5.41
CA PRO A 87 -8.76 6.28 6.32
C PRO A 87 -7.54 5.56 5.73
N PHE A 88 -7.70 4.83 4.62
CA PHE A 88 -6.65 3.98 4.07
C PHE A 88 -5.68 4.73 3.17
N ASP A 89 -4.40 4.39 3.29
CA ASP A 89 -3.29 4.92 2.49
C ASP A 89 -2.90 3.99 1.36
N ALA A 90 -3.33 2.72 1.42
CA ALA A 90 -3.07 1.74 0.39
C ALA A 90 -4.24 0.77 0.18
N PHE A 91 -4.43 0.38 -1.08
CA PHE A 91 -5.43 -0.58 -1.52
C PHE A 91 -4.77 -1.70 -2.30
N MET A 92 -5.04 -2.94 -1.90
CA MET A 92 -4.62 -4.16 -2.59
C MET A 92 -5.86 -4.87 -3.10
N ASN A 93 -6.20 -4.68 -4.36
CA ASN A 93 -7.38 -5.25 -4.98
C ASN A 93 -6.99 -6.39 -5.91
N ILE A 94 -7.43 -7.59 -5.56
CA ILE A 94 -7.09 -8.81 -6.27
C ILE A 94 -8.34 -9.35 -6.96
N SER A 95 -8.31 -9.52 -8.28
CA SER A 95 -9.44 -9.96 -9.11
C SER A 95 -10.69 -9.10 -8.91
N GLU A 96 -10.52 -7.80 -9.11
CA GLU A 96 -11.59 -6.83 -8.95
C GLU A 96 -12.58 -6.81 -10.12
N ASN A 97 -13.71 -6.15 -9.92
CA ASN A 97 -14.75 -6.02 -10.90
C ASN A 97 -15.29 -4.59 -10.99
N LEU A 98 -15.28 -4.03 -12.19
CA LEU A 98 -15.91 -2.75 -12.50
C LEU A 98 -17.22 -2.92 -13.28
N SER A 99 -17.81 -4.11 -13.31
CA SER A 99 -18.99 -4.31 -14.12
C SER A 99 -20.20 -3.55 -13.55
N ASP A 100 -20.73 -2.66 -14.35
CA ASP A 100 -21.99 -1.96 -14.10
C ASP A 100 -23.22 -2.88 -14.20
N LEU A 101 -23.01 -4.16 -14.49
CA LEU A 101 -24.04 -5.10 -14.94
C LEU A 101 -25.13 -5.42 -13.90
N TYR A 102 -24.98 -4.95 -12.67
CA TYR A 102 -25.87 -5.38 -11.60
C TYR A 102 -26.72 -4.25 -11.00
N ASN A 103 -26.59 -3.01 -11.47
CA ASN A 103 -27.39 -1.93 -10.89
C ASN A 103 -27.63 -0.77 -11.88
N GLU A 104 -28.76 -0.79 -12.57
CA GLU A 104 -29.15 0.22 -13.57
C GLU A 104 -29.35 1.63 -12.98
N ASN A 105 -29.44 1.75 -11.65
CA ASN A 105 -29.73 3.00 -10.96
C ASN A 105 -28.49 3.69 -10.32
N ILE A 106 -27.31 3.11 -10.45
CA ILE A 106 -26.08 3.67 -9.87
C ILE A 106 -25.21 4.23 -11.01
N GLU A 107 -24.67 5.41 -10.79
CA GLU A 107 -23.65 5.98 -11.67
C GLU A 107 -22.51 4.97 -11.88
N PRO A 108 -22.13 4.72 -13.13
CA PRO A 108 -21.11 3.72 -13.43
C PRO A 108 -19.85 3.90 -12.58
N ILE A 109 -19.32 2.84 -12.01
CA ILE A 109 -18.11 2.86 -11.17
C ILE A 109 -16.96 3.56 -11.90
N ARG A 110 -16.87 3.41 -13.21
CA ARG A 110 -15.93 4.13 -14.06
C ARG A 110 -15.99 5.63 -13.85
N ASN A 111 -17.19 6.25 -13.91
CA ASN A 111 -17.34 7.70 -13.76
C ASN A 111 -17.01 8.14 -12.34
N LYS A 112 -17.36 7.33 -11.33
CA LYS A 112 -16.97 7.56 -9.95
C LYS A 112 -15.46 7.50 -9.78
N PHE A 113 -14.81 6.57 -10.45
CA PHE A 113 -13.35 6.46 -10.44
C PHE A 113 -12.69 7.71 -11.00
N ILE A 114 -13.13 8.18 -12.17
CA ILE A 114 -12.63 9.42 -12.79
C ILE A 114 -12.90 10.62 -11.89
N ALA A 115 -14.10 10.73 -11.31
CA ALA A 115 -14.44 11.80 -10.39
C ALA A 115 -13.57 11.76 -9.12
N PHE A 116 -13.27 10.56 -8.61
CA PHE A 116 -12.34 10.37 -7.50
C PHE A 116 -10.93 10.85 -7.86
N LEU A 117 -10.37 10.43 -9.01
CA LEU A 117 -9.05 10.87 -9.46
C LEU A 117 -8.95 12.39 -9.53
N ASN A 118 -9.98 13.05 -10.03
CA ASN A 118 -10.00 14.51 -10.20
C ASN A 118 -10.02 15.27 -8.86
N ARG A 119 -10.62 14.69 -7.81
CA ARG A 119 -10.76 15.36 -6.51
C ARG A 119 -9.73 14.94 -5.47
N ASN A 120 -9.14 13.75 -5.61
CA ASN A 120 -8.26 13.20 -4.58
C ASN A 120 -7.00 14.04 -4.41
N LYS A 121 -6.68 14.35 -3.15
CA LYS A 121 -5.45 15.05 -2.73
C LYS A 121 -4.61 14.22 -1.76
N LYS A 122 -5.18 13.13 -1.25
CA LYS A 122 -4.50 12.21 -0.33
C LYS A 122 -3.54 11.33 -1.13
N PRO A 123 -2.28 11.18 -0.71
CA PRO A 123 -1.40 10.15 -1.27
C PRO A 123 -1.99 8.75 -1.02
N ILE A 124 -2.13 7.98 -2.09
CA ILE A 124 -2.65 6.61 -2.03
C ILE A 124 -1.78 5.70 -2.90
N LYS A 125 -1.44 4.53 -2.39
CA LYS A 125 -0.87 3.44 -3.17
C LYS A 125 -1.96 2.47 -3.56
N TYR A 126 -2.13 2.25 -4.85
CA TYR A 126 -3.19 1.41 -5.37
C TYR A 126 -2.63 0.29 -6.26
N PHE A 127 -2.66 -0.92 -5.75
CA PHE A 127 -2.23 -2.12 -6.45
C PHE A 127 -3.43 -2.94 -6.89
N ILE A 128 -3.45 -3.35 -8.16
CA ILE A 128 -4.42 -4.31 -8.67
C ILE A 128 -3.72 -5.53 -9.28
N ALA A 129 -4.34 -6.69 -9.11
CA ALA A 129 -3.93 -7.93 -9.76
C ALA A 129 -5.11 -8.55 -10.52
N SER A 130 -4.86 -8.96 -11.77
CA SER A 130 -5.84 -9.63 -12.59
C SER A 130 -5.36 -11.02 -13.01
N ALA A 131 -6.26 -12.00 -12.93
CA ALA A 131 -6.02 -13.34 -13.44
C ALA A 131 -6.38 -13.41 -14.93
N LYS A 132 -5.43 -13.87 -15.75
CA LYS A 132 -5.68 -14.02 -17.21
C LYS A 132 -6.74 -15.09 -17.53
N TYR A 133 -6.87 -16.07 -16.67
CA TYR A 133 -7.79 -17.20 -16.81
C TYR A 133 -8.86 -17.17 -15.72
N ASP A 134 -9.32 -15.98 -15.34
CA ASP A 134 -10.42 -15.85 -14.39
C ASP A 134 -11.67 -16.57 -14.93
N HIS A 135 -12.49 -17.11 -14.02
CA HIS A 135 -13.75 -17.76 -14.40
C HIS A 135 -14.75 -16.76 -15.02
N ASP A 136 -14.50 -15.48 -14.80
CA ASP A 136 -15.29 -14.36 -15.26
C ASP A 136 -14.37 -13.37 -16.02
N ASP A 137 -14.53 -13.31 -17.34
CA ASP A 137 -13.78 -12.42 -18.20
C ASP A 137 -13.95 -10.92 -17.83
N PHE A 138 -15.03 -10.57 -17.13
CA PHE A 138 -15.26 -9.19 -16.68
C PHE A 138 -14.19 -8.71 -15.72
N ARG A 139 -13.69 -9.56 -14.82
CA ARG A 139 -12.66 -9.21 -13.84
C ARG A 139 -11.33 -8.87 -14.50
N TYR A 140 -10.93 -9.67 -15.48
CA TYR A 140 -9.74 -9.38 -16.25
C TYR A 140 -9.88 -8.07 -17.05
N ARG A 141 -11.03 -7.88 -17.73
CA ARG A 141 -11.29 -6.65 -18.48
C ARG A 141 -11.41 -5.43 -17.59
N SER A 142 -11.94 -5.57 -16.38
CA SER A 142 -12.00 -4.49 -15.38
C SER A 142 -10.62 -3.98 -15.01
N GLY A 143 -9.67 -4.87 -14.74
CA GLY A 143 -8.29 -4.47 -14.47
C GLY A 143 -7.66 -3.68 -15.62
N LEU A 144 -7.86 -4.13 -16.86
CA LEU A 144 -7.38 -3.42 -18.05
C LEU A 144 -8.07 -2.06 -18.24
N GLU A 145 -9.35 -1.94 -17.90
CA GLU A 145 -10.07 -0.67 -17.98
C GLU A 145 -9.59 0.32 -16.93
N ILE A 146 -9.33 -0.12 -15.69
CA ILE A 146 -8.73 0.73 -14.65
C ILE A 146 -7.36 1.22 -15.10
N GLU A 147 -6.54 0.35 -15.65
CA GLU A 147 -5.22 0.76 -16.18
C GLU A 147 -5.36 1.86 -17.23
N LYS A 148 -6.32 1.75 -18.16
CA LYS A 148 -6.61 2.82 -19.15
C LYS A 148 -7.10 4.10 -18.48
N ILE A 149 -7.91 4.01 -17.44
CA ILE A 149 -8.37 5.19 -16.69
C ILE A 149 -7.16 5.93 -16.11
N PHE A 150 -6.21 5.22 -15.49
CA PHE A 150 -4.99 5.84 -14.96
C PHE A 150 -4.07 6.41 -16.04
N GLN A 151 -3.92 5.72 -17.17
CA GLN A 151 -3.13 6.23 -18.30
C GLN A 151 -3.69 7.54 -18.87
N ASN A 152 -5.01 7.69 -18.88
CA ASN A 152 -5.70 8.85 -19.44
C ASN A 152 -5.96 9.98 -18.44
N ASN A 153 -5.90 9.69 -17.14
CA ASN A 153 -6.21 10.66 -16.07
C ASN A 153 -5.08 10.65 -15.05
N GLN A 154 -3.98 11.31 -15.35
CA GLN A 154 -2.84 11.38 -14.44
C GLN A 154 -3.22 12.10 -13.15
N ASN A 155 -3.02 11.45 -12.03
CA ASN A 155 -3.14 12.02 -10.70
C ASN A 155 -1.86 11.71 -9.92
N ASN A 156 -1.06 12.74 -9.65
CA ASN A 156 0.24 12.61 -8.99
C ASN A 156 0.15 12.21 -7.51
N THR A 157 -1.05 12.13 -6.95
CA THR A 157 -1.25 11.69 -5.56
C THR A 157 -1.53 10.19 -5.45
N ILE A 158 -1.75 9.50 -6.58
CA ILE A 158 -2.03 8.07 -6.59
C ILE A 158 -0.90 7.35 -7.30
N ASP A 159 -0.16 6.55 -6.54
CA ASP A 159 0.80 5.61 -7.07
C ASP A 159 0.07 4.32 -7.43
N PHE A 160 0.02 4.02 -8.73
CA PHE A 160 -0.81 2.93 -9.28
C PHE A 160 0.05 1.85 -9.93
N LYS A 161 -0.30 0.60 -9.66
CA LYS A 161 0.31 -0.55 -10.32
C LYS A 161 -0.71 -1.63 -10.64
N HIS A 162 -0.71 -2.10 -11.87
CA HIS A 162 -1.48 -3.26 -12.33
C HIS A 162 -0.55 -4.39 -12.77
N ASN A 163 -0.77 -5.59 -12.22
CA ASN A 163 -0.09 -6.81 -12.62
C ASN A 163 -1.10 -7.84 -13.14
N VAL A 164 -0.79 -8.44 -14.30
CA VAL A 164 -1.56 -9.54 -14.88
C VAL A 164 -0.81 -10.84 -14.69
N TYR A 165 -1.48 -11.84 -14.12
CA TYR A 165 -0.91 -13.16 -13.85
C TYR A 165 -1.57 -14.24 -14.71
N LYS A 166 -0.78 -15.20 -15.16
CA LYS A 166 -1.29 -16.42 -15.81
C LYS A 166 -1.81 -17.39 -14.75
N SER A 167 -2.92 -17.04 -14.14
CA SER A 167 -3.51 -17.75 -13.00
C SER A 167 -5.02 -17.82 -13.13
N TRP A 168 -5.64 -18.63 -12.29
CA TRP A 168 -7.08 -18.68 -12.05
C TRP A 168 -7.47 -17.75 -10.90
N HIS A 169 -8.77 -17.55 -10.72
CA HIS A 169 -9.35 -16.63 -9.74
C HIS A 169 -8.78 -16.79 -8.32
N ASN A 170 -8.83 -18.00 -7.77
CA ASN A 170 -8.40 -18.24 -6.39
C ASN A 170 -6.86 -18.30 -6.24
N ASP A 171 -6.17 -18.81 -7.26
CA ASP A 171 -4.71 -18.92 -7.23
C ASP A 171 -4.03 -17.54 -7.25
N LEU A 172 -4.72 -16.56 -7.84
CA LEU A 172 -4.21 -15.20 -8.01
C LEU A 172 -3.75 -14.58 -6.70
N VAL A 173 -4.44 -14.85 -5.59
CA VAL A 173 -4.07 -14.34 -4.27
C VAL A 173 -2.66 -14.78 -3.89
N GLY A 174 -2.36 -16.07 -4.07
CA GLY A 174 -1.03 -16.62 -3.76
C GLY A 174 0.10 -16.00 -4.58
N TYR A 175 -0.16 -15.71 -5.86
CA TYR A 175 0.83 -15.10 -6.76
C TYR A 175 1.03 -13.60 -6.52
N SER A 176 0.00 -12.87 -6.15
CA SER A 176 -0.01 -11.41 -6.18
C SER A 176 0.26 -10.73 -4.85
N VAL A 177 0.01 -11.38 -3.71
CA VAL A 177 0.14 -10.76 -2.38
C VAL A 177 1.55 -10.22 -2.13
N LEU A 178 2.58 -10.98 -2.48
CA LEU A 178 3.96 -10.53 -2.26
C LEU A 178 4.31 -9.31 -3.12
N ASP A 179 3.87 -9.28 -4.37
CA ASP A 179 4.08 -8.14 -5.27
C ASP A 179 3.31 -6.91 -4.81
N ALA A 180 2.10 -7.11 -4.28
CA ALA A 180 1.30 -6.05 -3.67
C ALA A 180 2.01 -5.45 -2.45
N LEU A 181 2.50 -6.28 -1.54
CA LEU A 181 3.24 -5.84 -0.36
C LEU A 181 4.52 -5.09 -0.73
N LYS A 182 5.30 -5.60 -1.69
CA LYS A 182 6.50 -4.92 -2.20
C LYS A 182 6.18 -3.54 -2.80
N PHE A 183 5.07 -3.43 -3.51
CA PHE A 183 4.65 -2.16 -4.08
C PHE A 183 4.18 -1.19 -3.00
N ILE A 184 3.33 -1.63 -2.06
CA ILE A 184 2.80 -0.77 -1.00
C ILE A 184 3.91 -0.23 -0.11
N PHE A 185 4.88 -1.07 0.24
CA PHE A 185 5.99 -0.70 1.11
C PHE A 185 7.27 -0.36 0.34
N SER A 186 7.17 0.01 -0.95
CA SER A 186 8.34 0.29 -1.78
C SER A 186 9.20 1.46 -1.29
N ASP A 187 8.64 2.36 -0.51
CA ASP A 187 9.32 3.49 0.10
C ASP A 187 9.69 3.25 1.59
N TYR A 188 9.37 2.07 2.15
CA TYR A 188 9.82 1.68 3.47
C TYR A 188 11.28 1.25 3.42
N GLN A 189 12.13 1.88 4.22
CA GLN A 189 13.59 1.64 4.22
C GLN A 189 14.18 1.64 2.80
N ASP A 190 13.79 2.62 2.00
CA ASP A 190 14.31 2.79 0.64
C ASP A 190 15.75 3.30 0.66
N TYR A 191 16.69 2.38 0.73
CA TYR A 191 18.13 2.69 0.72
C TYR A 191 18.64 3.16 -0.64
N SER A 192 17.84 3.09 -1.72
CA SER A 192 18.22 3.63 -3.03
C SER A 192 18.49 5.13 -2.99
N LEU A 193 17.92 5.82 -1.99
CA LEU A 193 18.21 7.23 -1.71
C LEU A 193 19.70 7.51 -1.46
N PHE A 194 20.45 6.49 -1.07
CA PHE A 194 21.87 6.56 -0.77
C PHE A 194 22.76 5.94 -1.85
N GLU A 195 22.21 5.24 -2.85
CA GLU A 195 22.99 4.57 -3.91
C GLU A 195 23.84 5.56 -4.73
N ASN A 196 23.34 6.76 -4.97
CA ASN A 196 24.03 7.79 -5.75
C ASN A 196 24.99 8.66 -4.92
N CYS A 197 25.14 8.39 -3.61
CA CYS A 197 25.98 9.21 -2.74
C CYS A 197 27.45 9.28 -3.19
N PHE A 198 27.91 8.34 -4.02
CA PHE A 198 29.29 8.24 -4.48
C PHE A 198 29.50 8.55 -5.96
N THR A 199 28.44 8.61 -6.74
CA THR A 199 28.49 8.86 -8.19
C THR A 199 28.10 10.27 -8.54
N ASP A 200 27.34 10.95 -7.66
CA ASP A 200 26.92 12.32 -7.85
C ASP A 200 27.72 13.27 -6.93
N ASN A 201 28.55 14.11 -7.54
CA ASN A 201 29.31 15.14 -6.82
C ASN A 201 28.42 16.19 -6.11
N LYS A 202 27.11 16.15 -6.33
CA LYS A 202 26.12 17.01 -5.68
C LYS A 202 25.32 16.28 -4.60
N PHE A 203 25.66 15.02 -4.30
CA PHE A 203 24.98 14.26 -3.27
C PHE A 203 25.07 14.97 -1.92
N ASN A 204 23.93 15.10 -1.27
CA ASN A 204 23.81 15.69 0.05
C ASN A 204 23.23 14.65 1.02
N TYR A 205 24.08 14.12 1.88
CA TYR A 205 23.70 13.08 2.85
C TYR A 205 22.57 13.53 3.77
N ALA A 206 22.64 14.76 4.31
CA ALA A 206 21.60 15.29 5.20
C ALA A 206 20.22 15.34 4.51
N SER A 207 20.19 15.74 3.25
CA SER A 207 18.94 15.77 2.47
C SER A 207 18.40 14.35 2.22
N ALA A 208 19.28 13.40 1.90
CA ALA A 208 18.89 11.99 1.72
C ALA A 208 18.39 11.38 3.03
N LYS A 209 19.08 11.62 4.16
CA LYS A 209 18.67 11.17 5.49
C LYS A 209 17.33 11.77 5.89
N GLN A 210 17.13 13.06 5.71
CA GLN A 210 15.85 13.72 6.01
C GLN A 210 14.71 13.12 5.20
N LYS A 211 14.93 12.89 3.91
CA LYS A 211 13.94 12.27 3.03
C LYS A 211 13.62 10.82 3.46
N PHE A 212 14.65 10.06 3.83
CA PHE A 212 14.49 8.70 4.35
C PHE A 212 13.65 8.67 5.61
N ILE A 213 13.93 9.55 6.57
CA ILE A 213 13.15 9.68 7.81
C ILE A 213 11.70 10.02 7.48
N GLN A 214 11.46 11.06 6.68
CA GLN A 214 10.09 11.47 6.28
C GLN A 214 9.29 10.34 5.60
N GLN A 215 9.94 9.56 4.75
CA GLN A 215 9.27 8.42 4.08
C GLN A 215 8.88 7.32 5.07
N ASN A 216 9.65 7.15 6.14
CA ASN A 216 9.44 6.08 7.11
C ASN A 216 8.53 6.47 8.29
N GLU A 217 8.40 7.75 8.60
CA GLU A 217 7.56 8.25 9.72
C GLU A 217 6.14 7.67 9.74
N LYS A 218 5.54 7.45 8.57
CA LYS A 218 4.19 6.90 8.45
C LYS A 218 4.08 5.41 8.81
N TYR A 219 5.19 4.67 8.79
CA TYR A 219 5.22 3.23 9.07
C TYR A 219 5.69 2.91 10.47
N ILE A 220 6.54 3.75 11.05
CA ILE A 220 7.22 3.52 12.32
C ILE A 220 6.62 4.45 13.36
N GLN A 221 6.20 3.91 14.50
CA GLN A 221 5.92 4.77 15.64
C GLN A 221 7.20 5.48 16.07
N PRO A 222 7.12 6.74 16.54
CA PRO A 222 8.29 7.59 16.77
C PRO A 222 9.29 7.09 17.82
N TYR A 223 9.21 5.83 18.26
CA TYR A 223 10.00 5.27 19.36
C TYR A 223 10.99 4.17 18.97
N ILE A 224 11.10 3.82 17.70
CA ILE A 224 12.14 2.88 17.27
C ILE A 224 13.19 3.70 16.51
N GLU A 225 14.15 4.23 17.23
CA GLU A 225 15.43 4.59 16.65
C GLU A 225 15.98 3.35 15.95
N ASN A 226 16.04 3.39 14.65
CA ASN A 226 16.43 2.25 13.87
C ASN A 226 17.95 2.14 13.87
N GLU A 227 18.50 1.47 14.87
CA GLU A 227 19.94 1.18 15.01
C GLU A 227 20.55 0.52 13.75
N ASN A 228 19.69 0.06 12.80
CA ASN A 228 20.12 -0.67 11.62
C ASN A 228 20.24 0.17 10.34
N SER A 229 19.74 1.40 10.28
CA SER A 229 19.75 2.17 9.03
C SER A 229 21.16 2.53 8.59
N SER A 230 21.98 3.00 9.51
CA SER A 230 23.39 3.31 9.25
C SER A 230 24.20 2.05 8.90
N ALA A 231 23.94 0.92 9.57
CA ALA A 231 24.62 -0.33 9.32
C ALA A 231 24.31 -0.93 7.92
N VAL A 232 23.09 -0.72 7.40
CA VAL A 232 22.73 -1.19 6.06
C VAL A 232 23.34 -0.28 4.98
N VAL A 233 23.34 1.02 5.16
CA VAL A 233 24.05 1.95 4.27
C VAL A 233 25.53 1.55 4.18
N PHE A 234 26.14 1.22 5.31
CA PHE A 234 27.51 0.73 5.37
C PHE A 234 27.77 -0.57 4.60
N ARG A 235 26.80 -1.48 4.52
CA ARG A 235 26.96 -2.75 3.80
C ARG A 235 26.86 -2.60 2.28
N ILE A 236 26.13 -1.62 1.80
CA ILE A 236 25.90 -1.37 0.38
C ILE A 236 27.10 -0.66 -0.26
N ILE A 237 27.91 0.02 0.53
CA ILE A 237 28.93 0.96 0.06
C ILE A 237 30.27 0.27 -0.19
N ASP A 238 30.88 0.56 -1.34
CA ASP A 238 32.26 0.16 -1.65
C ASP A 238 33.25 0.76 -0.65
N THR A 239 34.18 -0.08 -0.19
CA THR A 239 35.15 0.24 0.89
C THR A 239 35.98 1.52 0.62
N SER A 240 36.25 1.83 -0.64
CA SER A 240 37.02 3.01 -1.04
C SER A 240 36.31 4.36 -0.76
N LYS A 241 34.99 4.33 -0.63
CA LYS A 241 34.12 5.51 -0.47
C LYS A 241 33.56 5.66 0.94
N LYS A 242 33.81 4.67 1.82
CA LYS A 242 33.32 4.68 3.21
C LYS A 242 33.89 5.84 4.02
N VAL A 243 35.12 6.24 3.76
CA VAL A 243 35.80 7.32 4.49
C VAL A 243 35.13 8.67 4.24
N ASP A 244 34.76 8.97 3.00
CA ASP A 244 34.10 10.22 2.65
C ASP A 244 32.69 10.28 3.24
N LEU A 245 31.97 9.16 3.25
CA LEU A 245 30.67 9.07 3.90
C LEU A 245 30.78 9.22 5.42
N LEU A 246 31.75 8.55 6.04
CA LEU A 246 32.05 8.70 7.46
C LEU A 246 32.29 10.15 7.84
N ASN A 247 33.11 10.86 7.06
CA ASN A 247 33.38 12.27 7.29
C ASN A 247 32.10 13.12 7.19
N GLN A 248 31.25 12.86 6.18
CA GLN A 248 29.98 13.56 6.06
C GLN A 248 29.02 13.25 7.22
N MET A 249 28.99 12.00 7.69
CA MET A 249 28.17 11.60 8.84
C MET A 249 28.66 12.21 10.14
N LEU A 250 29.97 12.29 10.34
CA LEU A 250 30.60 12.95 11.51
C LEU A 250 30.37 14.47 11.52
N GLU A 251 30.35 15.13 10.35
CA GLU A 251 30.01 16.55 10.24
C GLU A 251 28.59 16.89 10.71
N PHE A 252 27.68 15.93 10.67
CA PHE A 252 26.28 16.11 11.06
C PHE A 252 25.96 15.69 12.49
N GLU A 253 27.00 15.40 13.33
CA GLU A 253 26.83 14.94 14.71
C GLU A 253 25.76 13.84 14.80
N ASP A 254 25.86 12.83 13.94
CA ASP A 254 24.89 11.72 13.90
C ASP A 254 25.06 10.88 15.19
N PRO A 255 24.11 10.91 16.14
CA PRO A 255 24.26 10.22 17.41
C PRO A 255 24.27 8.68 17.29
N GLU A 256 23.92 8.15 16.11
CA GLU A 256 23.98 6.71 15.82
C GLU A 256 25.40 6.24 15.47
N PHE A 257 26.38 7.13 15.40
CA PHE A 257 27.77 6.81 15.14
C PHE A 257 28.59 6.76 16.43
N GLU A 258 28.35 5.76 17.26
CA GLU A 258 29.39 5.30 18.16
C GLU A 258 30.34 4.37 17.37
N ILE A 259 31.58 4.83 17.23
CA ILE A 259 32.66 4.06 16.58
C ILE A 259 32.96 2.85 17.47
N PHE A 260 32.63 1.66 16.99
CA PHE A 260 33.15 0.42 17.56
C PHE A 260 34.52 0.09 16.97
#